data_24e1a8d54ea4e9470e6f9280aeb7da95
#
_entry.id   24e1a8d54ea4e9470e6f9280aeb7da95
#
_cell.length_a   1.000
_cell.length_b   1.000
_cell.length_c   1.000
_cell.angle_alpha   90.00
_cell.angle_beta   90.00
_cell.angle_gamma   90.00
#
_symmetry.space_group_name_H-M   'P 1'
#
loop_
_entity.id
_entity.type
_entity.pdbx_description
1 polymer ?
#
loop_
_entity_poly.entity_id
_entity_poly.type
_entity_poly.pdbx_seq_one_letter_code
_entity_poly.pdbx_strand_id
1 'polypeptide(L)'
;MKGSCYISVVNETIARAWNSQQEKIAAAAEQIAEAIKRKNNVFIFGCSHAGILSEEVFYRTGGLAVINPIFFPGFMLNTKPVTMTSRLERIPGIGRMLLLENHLRKGDVLLIHSVSGRN
;
A
#
# COMPACT_ATOMS: atom_id res chain seq x y z
N MET A 1 28.76 15.57 -10.83
CA MET A 1 28.26 16.52 -9.81
C MET A 1 26.73 16.53 -9.63
N LYS A 2 25.91 16.55 -10.68
CA LYS A 2 24.42 16.57 -10.50
C LYS A 2 23.85 15.28 -9.87
N GLY A 3 24.42 14.12 -10.18
CA GLY A 3 23.95 12.85 -9.62
C GLY A 3 24.22 12.66 -8.13
N SER A 4 25.37 13.14 -7.65
CA SER A 4 25.70 13.06 -6.21
C SER A 4 24.76 13.92 -5.34
N CYS A 5 24.36 15.09 -5.85
CA CYS A 5 23.38 15.94 -5.17
C CYS A 5 22.00 15.26 -5.07
N TYR A 6 21.56 14.58 -6.13
CA TYR A 6 20.30 13.83 -6.09
C TYR A 6 20.32 12.72 -5.02
N ILE A 7 21.37 11.92 -4.99
CA ILE A 7 21.50 10.84 -4.00
C ILE A 7 21.54 11.37 -2.57
N SER A 8 22.24 12.51 -2.33
CA SER A 8 22.23 13.16 -1.01
C SER A 8 20.81 13.52 -0.58
N VAL A 9 20.04 14.18 -1.46
CA VAL A 9 18.65 14.58 -1.16
C VAL A 9 17.76 13.37 -0.89
N VAL A 10 17.93 12.27 -1.64
CA VAL A 10 17.18 11.02 -1.41
C VAL A 10 17.51 10.45 -0.03
N ASN A 11 18.79 10.33 0.30
CA ASN A 11 19.23 9.79 1.60
C ASN A 11 18.74 10.65 2.77
N GLU A 12 18.85 11.97 2.67
CA GLU A 12 18.34 12.90 3.68
C GLU A 12 16.82 12.79 3.86
N THR A 13 16.08 12.60 2.77
CA THR A 13 14.63 12.43 2.80
C THR A 13 14.24 11.12 3.49
N ILE A 14 14.92 10.03 3.18
CA ILE A 14 14.70 8.73 3.83
C ILE A 14 15.04 8.82 5.32
N ALA A 15 16.19 9.39 5.67
CA ALA A 15 16.59 9.56 7.07
C ALA A 15 15.59 10.41 7.85
N ARG A 16 15.12 11.51 7.28
CA ARG A 16 14.10 12.36 7.89
C ARG A 16 12.77 11.64 8.09
N ALA A 17 12.31 10.89 7.08
CA ALA A 17 11.10 10.09 7.18
C ALA A 17 11.22 9.04 8.28
N TRP A 18 12.31 8.29 8.30
CA TRP A 18 12.61 7.30 9.33
C TRP A 18 12.60 7.91 10.72
N ASN A 19 13.38 8.97 10.94
CA ASN A 19 13.54 9.58 12.26
C ASN A 19 12.23 10.20 12.79
N SER A 20 11.37 10.70 11.90
CA SER A 20 10.10 11.32 12.30
C SER A 20 8.94 10.36 12.45
N GLN A 21 9.05 9.12 11.96
CA GLN A 21 7.94 8.16 11.92
C GLN A 21 8.21 6.85 12.67
N GLN A 22 9.32 6.71 13.38
CA GLN A 22 9.72 5.47 14.04
C GLN A 22 8.62 4.89 14.94
N GLU A 23 7.99 5.71 15.78
CA GLU A 23 6.93 5.28 16.67
C GLU A 23 5.70 4.76 15.91
N LYS A 24 5.33 5.45 14.82
CA LYS A 24 4.20 5.02 13.98
C LYS A 24 4.50 3.74 13.22
N ILE A 25 5.73 3.60 12.74
CA ILE A 25 6.20 2.38 12.07
C ILE A 25 6.18 1.20 13.04
N ALA A 26 6.68 1.39 14.26
CA ALA A 26 6.66 0.37 15.29
C ALA A 26 5.22 -0.03 15.66
N ALA A 27 4.34 0.94 15.88
CA ALA A 27 2.93 0.68 16.18
C ALA A 27 2.21 -0.07 15.05
N ALA A 28 2.48 0.29 13.77
CA ALA A 28 1.92 -0.42 12.63
C ALA A 28 2.43 -1.87 12.54
N ALA A 29 3.74 -2.07 12.76
CA ALA A 29 4.35 -3.40 12.76
C ALA A 29 3.74 -4.29 13.86
N GLU A 30 3.50 -3.72 15.04
CA GLU A 30 2.89 -4.42 16.17
C GLU A 30 1.44 -4.83 15.85
N GLN A 31 0.63 -3.95 15.26
CA GLN A 31 -0.72 -4.27 14.81
C GLN A 31 -0.75 -5.40 13.78
N ILE A 32 0.17 -5.38 12.82
CA ILE A 32 0.30 -6.44 11.82
C ILE A 32 0.67 -7.76 12.50
N ALA A 33 1.66 -7.75 13.39
CA ALA A 33 2.09 -8.94 14.11
C ALA A 33 0.96 -9.54 14.97
N GLU A 34 0.20 -8.71 15.65
CA GLU A 34 -0.95 -9.16 16.43
C GLU A 34 -2.09 -9.72 15.56
N ALA A 35 -2.37 -9.12 14.41
CA ALA A 35 -3.33 -9.65 13.45
C ALA A 35 -2.92 -11.06 12.99
N ILE A 36 -1.66 -11.24 12.63
CA ILE A 36 -1.11 -12.53 12.21
C ILE A 36 -1.22 -13.57 13.35
N LYS A 37 -0.84 -13.24 14.57
CA LYS A 37 -0.96 -14.13 15.73
C LYS A 37 -2.39 -14.59 15.98
N ARG A 38 -3.36 -13.70 15.76
CA ARG A 38 -4.79 -13.98 15.90
C ARG A 38 -5.41 -14.67 14.68
N LYS A 39 -4.62 -15.00 13.67
CA LYS A 39 -5.06 -15.59 12.39
C LYS A 39 -6.04 -14.68 11.62
N ASN A 40 -5.90 -13.39 11.81
CA ASN A 40 -6.58 -12.38 11.00
C ASN A 40 -5.78 -12.13 9.71
N ASN A 41 -6.44 -11.54 8.72
CA ASN A 41 -5.79 -11.21 7.46
C ASN A 41 -5.08 -9.85 7.52
N VAL A 42 -4.05 -9.74 6.70
CA VAL A 42 -3.38 -8.46 6.43
C VAL A 42 -3.58 -8.15 4.96
N PHE A 43 -4.33 -7.10 4.68
CA PHE A 43 -4.60 -6.63 3.32
C PHE A 43 -3.73 -5.43 2.98
N ILE A 44 -3.45 -5.27 1.70
CA ILE A 44 -2.71 -4.12 1.17
C ILE A 44 -3.40 -3.59 -0.08
N PHE A 45 -3.50 -2.27 -0.19
CA PHE A 45 -4.17 -1.62 -1.31
C PHE A 45 -3.47 -0.32 -1.71
N GLY A 46 -3.45 -0.05 -2.99
CA GLY A 46 -3.06 1.22 -3.57
C GLY A 46 -3.58 1.35 -4.99
N CYS A 47 -3.85 2.58 -5.42
CA CYS A 47 -4.29 2.87 -6.78
C CYS A 47 -3.11 3.35 -7.62
N SER A 48 -3.11 3.01 -8.90
CA SER A 48 -2.13 3.49 -9.88
C SER A 48 -0.68 3.25 -9.40
N HIS A 49 0.16 4.27 -9.38
CA HIS A 49 1.55 4.14 -8.92
C HIS A 49 1.70 3.71 -7.46
N ALA A 50 0.78 4.09 -6.59
CA ALA A 50 0.78 3.59 -5.21
C ALA A 50 0.55 2.07 -5.15
N GLY A 51 -0.20 1.50 -6.08
CA GLY A 51 -0.44 0.05 -6.20
C GLY A 51 0.81 -0.78 -6.46
N ILE A 52 1.88 -0.18 -7.02
CA ILE A 52 3.17 -0.86 -7.26
C ILE A 52 3.73 -1.44 -5.94
N LEU A 53 3.55 -0.75 -4.81
CA LEU A 53 3.98 -1.27 -3.51
C LEU A 53 3.21 -2.52 -3.10
N SER A 54 1.94 -2.63 -3.48
CA SER A 54 1.13 -3.83 -3.24
C SER A 54 1.61 -5.00 -4.10
N GLU A 55 2.00 -4.73 -5.34
CA GLU A 55 2.58 -5.74 -6.23
C GLU A 55 3.95 -6.22 -5.73
N GLU A 56 4.78 -5.29 -5.22
CA GLU A 56 6.14 -5.60 -4.77
C GLU A 56 6.18 -6.51 -3.54
N VAL A 57 5.23 -6.41 -2.62
CA VAL A 57 5.22 -7.24 -1.41
C VAL A 57 4.49 -8.57 -1.59
N PHE A 58 3.77 -8.75 -2.70
CA PHE A 58 2.96 -9.93 -2.99
C PHE A 58 3.70 -10.94 -3.88
N TYR A 59 3.52 -12.23 -3.58
CA TYR A 59 3.96 -13.36 -4.38
C TYR A 59 5.41 -13.27 -4.87
N ARG A 60 6.32 -12.99 -3.97
CA ARG A 60 7.76 -12.92 -4.27
C ARG A 60 8.60 -13.69 -3.28
N THR A 61 9.77 -14.16 -3.70
CA THR A 61 10.76 -14.78 -2.82
C THR A 61 11.21 -13.78 -1.75
N GLY A 62 11.08 -14.15 -0.48
CA GLY A 62 11.39 -13.28 0.66
C GLY A 62 10.30 -12.27 1.01
N GLY A 63 9.13 -12.32 0.35
CA GLY A 63 7.96 -11.56 0.73
C GLY A 63 7.25 -12.13 1.96
N LEU A 64 6.36 -11.34 2.55
CA LEU A 64 5.52 -11.77 3.66
C LEU A 64 4.30 -12.52 3.12
N ALA A 65 4.31 -13.87 3.24
CA ALA A 65 3.32 -14.76 2.63
C ALA A 65 1.86 -14.52 3.08
N VAL A 66 1.65 -13.81 4.19
CA VAL A 66 0.32 -13.51 4.74
C VAL A 66 -0.31 -12.22 4.18
N ILE A 67 0.39 -11.53 3.30
CA ILE A 67 -0.14 -10.32 2.66
C ILE A 67 -1.15 -10.69 1.58
N ASN A 68 -2.33 -10.09 1.66
CA ASN A 68 -3.42 -10.24 0.70
C ASN A 68 -3.61 -8.92 -0.05
N PRO A 69 -3.13 -8.78 -1.29
CA PRO A 69 -3.34 -7.54 -2.03
C PRO A 69 -4.77 -7.45 -2.53
N ILE A 70 -5.35 -6.26 -2.43
CA ILE A 70 -6.61 -5.95 -3.07
C ILE A 70 -6.30 -5.40 -4.46
N PHE A 71 -6.34 -6.27 -5.46
CA PHE A 71 -6.12 -5.89 -6.85
C PHE A 71 -7.44 -5.66 -7.56
N PHE A 72 -7.53 -4.54 -8.26
CA PHE A 72 -8.63 -4.25 -9.15
C PHE A 72 -8.08 -3.80 -10.50
N PRO A 73 -8.34 -4.53 -11.59
CA PRO A 73 -7.70 -4.26 -12.89
C PRO A 73 -7.77 -2.82 -13.35
N GLY A 74 -8.87 -2.12 -13.07
CA GLY A 74 -9.03 -0.71 -13.41
C GLY A 74 -8.14 0.27 -12.61
N PHE A 75 -7.55 -0.17 -11.51
CA PHE A 75 -6.61 0.60 -10.71
C PHE A 75 -5.14 0.26 -10.98
N MET A 76 -4.89 -0.76 -11.82
CA MET A 76 -3.54 -1.23 -12.11
C MET A 76 -2.95 -0.50 -13.32
N LEU A 77 -1.66 -0.18 -13.29
CA LEU A 77 -0.98 0.49 -14.40
C LEU A 77 -0.72 -0.43 -15.61
N ASN A 78 -0.75 -1.73 -15.40
CA ASN A 78 -0.56 -2.75 -16.45
C ASN A 78 -1.84 -3.06 -17.23
N THR A 79 -2.96 -2.37 -16.94
CA THR A 79 -4.25 -2.58 -17.60
C THR A 79 -4.60 -1.38 -18.48
N LYS A 80 -5.05 -1.64 -19.70
CA LYS A 80 -5.52 -0.61 -20.64
C LYS A 80 -7.04 -0.39 -20.51
N PRO A 81 -7.52 0.84 -20.72
CA PRO A 81 -6.75 2.08 -20.86
C PRO A 81 -6.23 2.58 -19.51
N VAL A 82 -4.95 2.90 -19.42
CA VAL A 82 -4.28 3.31 -18.17
C VAL A 82 -4.92 4.55 -17.52
N THR A 83 -5.53 5.43 -18.31
CA THR A 83 -6.24 6.63 -17.83
C THR A 83 -7.51 6.31 -17.05
N MET A 84 -7.97 5.06 -17.07
CA MET A 84 -9.14 4.62 -16.31
C MET A 84 -8.93 4.75 -14.80
N THR A 85 -7.70 4.55 -14.30
CA THR A 85 -7.38 4.67 -12.88
C THR A 85 -7.86 5.99 -12.31
N SER A 86 -7.53 7.10 -12.96
CA SER A 86 -7.91 8.46 -12.52
C SER A 86 -9.42 8.73 -12.52
N ARG A 87 -10.18 7.96 -13.28
CA ARG A 87 -11.65 8.06 -13.28
C ARG A 87 -12.25 7.22 -12.16
N LEU A 88 -11.77 6.00 -12.01
CA LEU A 88 -12.27 5.05 -11.01
C LEU A 88 -11.99 5.52 -9.58
N GLU A 89 -10.81 6.09 -9.31
CA GLU A 89 -10.45 6.65 -8.00
C GLU A 89 -11.44 7.70 -7.48
N ARG A 90 -12.17 8.34 -8.40
CA ARG A 90 -13.14 9.41 -8.09
C ARG A 90 -14.57 8.93 -7.99
N ILE A 91 -14.84 7.65 -8.16
CA ILE A 91 -16.18 7.09 -8.04
C ILE A 91 -16.50 6.88 -6.55
N PRO A 92 -17.49 7.60 -6.00
CA PRO A 92 -17.88 7.39 -4.62
C PRO A 92 -18.35 5.94 -4.37
N GLY A 93 -17.86 5.37 -3.27
CA GLY A 93 -18.27 4.02 -2.85
C GLY A 93 -17.47 2.87 -3.45
N ILE A 94 -16.63 3.10 -4.45
CA ILE A 94 -15.82 2.02 -5.05
C ILE A 94 -14.91 1.35 -4.04
N GLY A 95 -14.25 2.12 -3.15
CA GLY A 95 -13.43 1.56 -2.08
C GLY A 95 -14.23 0.65 -1.15
N ARG A 96 -15.44 1.06 -0.76
CA ARG A 96 -16.32 0.24 0.06
C ARG A 96 -16.70 -1.07 -0.65
N MET A 97 -17.01 -1.01 -1.93
CA MET A 97 -17.31 -2.20 -2.73
C MET A 97 -16.12 -3.16 -2.73
N LEU A 98 -14.91 -2.67 -2.99
CA LEU A 98 -13.70 -3.49 -2.99
C LEU A 98 -13.45 -4.17 -1.64
N LEU A 99 -13.67 -3.47 -0.53
CA LEU A 99 -13.50 -4.05 0.80
C LEU A 99 -14.52 -5.17 1.07
N LEU A 100 -15.75 -5.00 0.63
CA LEU A 100 -16.80 -6.02 0.76
C LEU A 100 -16.50 -7.26 -0.07
N GLU A 101 -16.10 -7.08 -1.33
CA GLU A 101 -15.75 -8.19 -2.23
C GLU A 101 -14.50 -8.97 -1.77
N ASN A 102 -13.59 -8.31 -1.05
CA ASN A 102 -12.43 -8.98 -0.45
C ASN A 102 -12.70 -9.54 0.94
N HIS A 103 -13.96 -9.50 1.40
CA HIS A 103 -14.42 -10.11 2.65
C HIS A 103 -13.62 -9.68 3.89
N LEU A 104 -13.24 -8.39 3.99
CA LEU A 104 -12.58 -7.87 5.17
C LEU A 104 -13.45 -8.06 6.41
N ARG A 105 -12.85 -8.50 7.49
CA ARG A 105 -13.52 -8.81 8.76
C ARG A 105 -12.98 -7.94 9.89
N LYS A 106 -13.74 -7.86 10.96
CA LYS A 106 -13.29 -7.21 12.18
C LYS A 106 -12.02 -7.90 12.72
N GLY A 107 -10.98 -7.14 12.92
CA GLY A 107 -9.67 -7.62 13.37
C GLY A 107 -8.63 -7.77 12.27
N ASP A 108 -9.05 -7.74 10.99
CA ASP A 108 -8.12 -7.68 9.87
C ASP A 108 -7.43 -6.31 9.82
N VAL A 109 -6.22 -6.28 9.28
CA VAL A 109 -5.45 -5.05 9.05
C VAL A 109 -5.48 -4.70 7.57
N LEU A 110 -5.69 -3.44 7.26
CA LEU A 110 -5.62 -2.91 5.90
C LEU A 110 -4.54 -1.83 5.82
N LEU A 111 -3.53 -2.06 5.00
CA LEU A 111 -2.50 -1.10 4.64
C LEU A 111 -2.92 -0.37 3.37
N ILE A 112 -3.05 0.94 3.42
CA ILE A 112 -3.41 1.76 2.26
C ILE A 112 -2.24 2.65 1.88
N HIS A 113 -1.80 2.54 0.64
CA HIS A 113 -0.77 3.40 0.06
C HIS A 113 -1.40 4.52 -0.75
N SER A 114 -0.96 5.74 -0.50
CA SER A 114 -1.36 6.90 -1.31
C SER A 114 -0.18 7.86 -1.44
N VAL A 115 0.07 8.35 -2.64
CA VAL A 115 1.13 9.34 -2.89
C VAL A 115 0.72 10.71 -2.35
N SER A 116 -0.51 11.12 -2.59
CA SER A 116 -1.02 12.44 -2.20
C SER A 116 -1.84 12.43 -0.90
N GLY A 117 -2.36 11.27 -0.50
CA GLY A 117 -3.30 11.14 0.61
C GLY A 117 -4.66 11.81 0.38
N ARG A 118 -5.01 12.07 -0.87
CA ARG A 118 -6.22 12.84 -1.23
C ARG A 118 -7.31 12.05 -1.94
N ASN A 119 -6.98 10.88 -2.44
CA ASN A 119 -7.91 10.02 -3.19
C ASN A 119 -8.26 8.79 -2.36
#